data_696fb252862f01671c8d1dd4b85a2e72
#
_entry.id   696fb252862f01671c8d1dd4b85a2e72
#
_cell.length_a   1.000
_cell.length_b   1.000
_cell.length_c   1.000
_cell.angle_alpha   90.00
_cell.angle_beta   90.00
_cell.angle_gamma   90.00
#
_symmetry.space_group_name_H-M   'P 1'
#
loop_
_entity.id
_entity.type
_entity.pdbx_description
1 polymer ?
#
loop_
_entity_poly.entity_id
_entity_poly.type
_entity_poly.pdbx_seq_one_letter_code
_entity_poly.pdbx_strand_id
1 'polypeptide(L)'
;VQSPLRDRSANECDEISNQFLFSDSQADTWDETVSMSAVSVSAELEESQVQLMGHVLIVEDNLVNLNVAKKMLRRLGLECDIAHDGLAALSAINDQHYDLVLMDCQMPRMDGYEATRAIRLREATKGLSRLPVIAMTANAMDGDREKCLDSGMDDYLAKPIMPATLRLMLSQWLPRCDLESQSNEDAMTRLERQASSDRVAAVQSITSSRQNDSVIDQSVIEELYEIMEEDFVSLIYSFLEAAPGLMRDIEASILDGDANQMIMPAHSLKSSSANVGAVQLAESAKQIEIAAREHDLDCIAELFEMLKEHFDAASKALRKLCEQGYT
;
A
#
# COMPACT_ATOMS: atom_id res chain seq x y z
N VAL A 1 10.61 -29.65 58.45
CA VAL A 1 11.87 -30.39 58.46
C VAL A 1 12.57 -29.95 57.16
N GLN A 2 13.33 -28.89 57.25
CA GLN A 2 14.79 -28.79 57.10
C GLN A 2 15.33 -29.08 55.68
N SER A 3 15.79 -27.98 55.09
CA SER A 3 16.91 -27.87 54.15
C SER A 3 18.17 -28.55 54.70
N PRO A 4 19.33 -28.70 54.00
CA PRO A 4 20.08 -27.58 53.43
C PRO A 4 20.94 -27.87 52.17
N LEU A 5 21.27 -26.80 51.40
CA LEU A 5 22.55 -26.18 51.03
C LEU A 5 23.79 -27.07 50.73
N ARG A 6 24.44 -26.76 49.60
CA ARG A 6 25.88 -26.43 49.37
C ARG A 6 26.18 -26.61 47.87
N ASP A 7 26.51 -25.62 47.13
CA ASP A 7 27.65 -24.66 47.08
C ASP A 7 29.00 -25.30 46.67
N ARG A 8 29.68 -24.55 45.77
CA ARG A 8 31.07 -24.56 45.29
C ARG A 8 31.27 -25.07 43.87
N SER A 9 31.70 -24.25 43.04
CA SER A 9 32.84 -23.34 42.80
C SER A 9 33.76 -23.91 41.75
N ALA A 10 33.91 -23.18 40.67
CA ALA A 10 35.07 -22.44 40.21
C ALA A 10 36.30 -23.22 39.73
N ASN A 11 36.85 -22.70 38.67
CA ASN A 11 38.26 -22.73 38.21
C ASN A 11 38.66 -24.02 37.45
N GLU A 12 39.45 -23.98 36.45
CA GLU A 12 40.54 -23.17 35.88
C GLU A 12 40.90 -23.77 34.54
N CYS A 13 41.23 -22.93 33.58
CA CYS A 13 42.53 -22.74 32.91
C CYS A 13 43.20 -24.02 32.36
N ASP A 14 43.65 -24.10 31.16
CA ASP A 14 44.83 -23.48 30.58
C ASP A 14 45.09 -23.96 29.13
N GLU A 15 45.59 -23.09 28.39
CA GLU A 15 46.55 -23.14 27.28
C GLU A 15 47.09 -24.48 26.81
N ILE A 16 47.03 -24.73 25.51
CA ILE A 16 48.24 -25.20 24.79
C ILE A 16 48.32 -24.47 23.45
N SER A 17 49.29 -23.56 23.40
CA SER A 17 49.92 -23.04 22.20
C SER A 17 50.84 -24.10 21.61
N ASN A 18 50.95 -24.23 20.31
CA ASN A 18 52.15 -23.98 19.52
C ASN A 18 52.22 -24.75 18.22
N GLN A 19 52.52 -23.96 17.21
CA GLN A 19 53.49 -24.15 16.12
C GLN A 19 53.30 -25.32 15.14
N PHE A 20 53.05 -24.97 13.91
CA PHE A 20 53.97 -25.33 12.85
C PHE A 20 54.01 -24.26 11.74
N LEU A 21 55.24 -23.96 11.36
CA LEU A 21 55.68 -22.90 10.46
C LEU A 21 55.65 -23.32 8.98
N PHE A 22 55.40 -22.32 8.13
CA PHE A 22 55.95 -22.10 6.79
C PHE A 22 55.88 -23.16 5.68
N SER A 23 55.19 -22.82 4.60
CA SER A 23 55.88 -22.71 3.30
C SER A 23 55.07 -21.84 2.33
N ASP A 24 55.80 -20.98 1.67
CA ASP A 24 55.42 -20.01 0.65
C ASP A 24 54.80 -20.60 -0.59
N SER A 25 54.15 -19.64 -1.29
CA SER A 25 53.90 -19.53 -2.73
C SER A 25 52.61 -20.13 -3.27
N GLN A 26 51.67 -19.26 -3.53
CA GLN A 26 51.20 -18.90 -4.88
C GLN A 26 50.11 -17.85 -4.76
N ALA A 27 50.39 -16.69 -5.33
CA ALA A 27 49.42 -15.67 -5.67
C ALA A 27 48.58 -16.19 -6.82
N ASP A 28 47.25 -16.28 -6.61
CA ASP A 28 46.30 -16.30 -7.71
C ASP A 28 45.08 -15.46 -7.36
N THR A 29 45.06 -14.36 -8.06
CA THR A 29 43.96 -13.53 -8.57
C THR A 29 42.58 -13.96 -8.10
N TRP A 30 42.03 -13.24 -7.12
CA TRP A 30 40.58 -13.20 -6.88
C TRP A 30 39.98 -12.26 -7.92
N ASP A 31 39.24 -12.89 -8.80
CA ASP A 31 38.51 -12.31 -9.92
C ASP A 31 37.42 -11.34 -9.41
N GLU A 32 37.57 -10.07 -9.77
CA GLU A 32 36.63 -8.97 -9.50
C GLU A 32 35.31 -9.09 -10.30
N THR A 33 34.97 -10.24 -10.80
CA THR A 33 33.82 -10.45 -11.69
C THR A 33 32.50 -10.83 -11.00
N VAL A 34 32.44 -10.93 -9.67
CA VAL A 34 31.19 -11.27 -8.96
C VAL A 34 30.41 -10.06 -8.45
N SER A 35 30.99 -8.85 -8.51
CA SER A 35 30.34 -7.63 -8.03
C SER A 35 29.55 -6.84 -9.06
N MET A 36 29.57 -7.23 -10.34
CA MET A 36 28.85 -6.51 -11.42
C MET A 36 27.55 -7.17 -11.89
N SER A 37 27.22 -8.37 -11.41
CA SER A 37 25.98 -9.05 -11.84
C SER A 37 24.73 -8.74 -11.00
N ALA A 38 24.89 -8.07 -9.85
CA ALA A 38 23.75 -7.68 -9.01
C ALA A 38 23.18 -6.28 -9.35
N VAL A 39 23.96 -5.44 -10.05
CA VAL A 39 23.53 -4.08 -10.45
C VAL A 39 22.90 -4.07 -11.83
N SER A 40 23.18 -5.06 -12.69
CA SER A 40 22.60 -5.13 -14.03
C SER A 40 21.21 -5.81 -14.07
N VAL A 41 20.81 -6.54 -13.04
CA VAL A 41 19.47 -7.16 -12.97
C VAL A 41 18.38 -6.14 -12.62
N SER A 42 18.75 -5.02 -11.98
CA SER A 42 17.80 -3.93 -11.67
C SER A 42 17.56 -2.97 -12.85
N ALA A 43 18.45 -2.92 -13.84
CA ALA A 43 18.32 -2.05 -15.02
C ALA A 43 17.59 -2.73 -16.21
N GLU A 44 17.51 -4.05 -16.25
CA GLU A 44 16.83 -4.79 -17.34
C GLU A 44 15.34 -5.07 -17.08
N LEU A 45 14.81 -4.68 -15.91
CA LEU A 45 13.37 -4.75 -15.60
C LEU A 45 12.58 -3.51 -16.07
N GLU A 46 13.24 -2.52 -16.66
CA GLU A 46 12.61 -1.23 -17.03
C GLU A 46 11.99 -1.17 -18.42
N GLU A 47 12.13 -2.16 -19.30
CA GLU A 47 11.68 -2.01 -20.69
C GLU A 47 10.99 -3.20 -21.36
N SER A 48 10.29 -4.07 -20.68
CA SER A 48 9.24 -4.78 -21.37
C SER A 48 7.93 -4.03 -21.17
N GLN A 49 7.56 -3.19 -22.13
CA GLN A 49 6.23 -2.59 -22.26
C GLN A 49 5.19 -3.70 -22.51
N VAL A 50 4.93 -4.49 -21.47
CA VAL A 50 3.78 -5.39 -21.49
C VAL A 50 2.55 -4.50 -21.37
N GLN A 51 1.89 -4.24 -22.48
CA GLN A 51 0.64 -3.52 -22.51
C GLN A 51 -0.44 -4.44 -21.95
N LEU A 52 -0.99 -4.07 -20.81
CA LEU A 52 -2.14 -4.77 -20.23
C LEU A 52 -3.41 -4.39 -20.98
N MET A 53 -4.35 -5.33 -21.06
CA MET A 53 -5.66 -5.07 -21.65
C MET A 53 -6.73 -5.39 -20.62
N GLY A 54 -7.75 -4.54 -20.54
CA GLY A 54 -8.88 -4.78 -19.66
C GLY A 54 -9.58 -3.49 -19.23
N HIS A 55 -10.79 -3.68 -18.73
CA HIS A 55 -11.64 -2.64 -18.17
C HIS A 55 -11.74 -2.81 -16.65
N VAL A 56 -11.21 -1.86 -15.90
CA VAL A 56 -11.08 -1.92 -14.44
C VAL A 56 -12.09 -1.00 -13.77
N LEU A 57 -12.80 -1.48 -12.76
CA LEU A 57 -13.60 -0.64 -11.89
C LEU A 57 -12.77 -0.23 -10.67
N ILE A 58 -12.58 1.08 -10.45
CA ILE A 58 -11.98 1.63 -9.24
C ILE A 58 -13.11 2.01 -8.29
N VAL A 59 -13.08 1.45 -7.06
CA VAL A 59 -14.05 1.76 -6.02
C VAL A 59 -13.30 2.42 -4.85
N GLU A 60 -13.47 3.74 -4.73
CA GLU A 60 -12.71 4.59 -3.80
C GLU A 60 -13.52 5.86 -3.52
N ASP A 61 -13.72 6.22 -2.26
CA ASP A 61 -14.48 7.41 -1.85
C ASP A 61 -13.62 8.69 -1.82
N ASN A 62 -12.31 8.55 -1.64
CA ASN A 62 -11.39 9.67 -1.55
C ASN A 62 -10.88 10.09 -2.94
N LEU A 63 -11.17 11.34 -3.33
CA LEU A 63 -10.84 11.88 -4.65
C LEU A 63 -9.33 11.93 -4.95
N VAL A 64 -8.48 12.13 -3.92
CA VAL A 64 -7.01 12.13 -4.08
C VAL A 64 -6.54 10.74 -4.46
N ASN A 65 -6.92 9.73 -3.67
CA ASN A 65 -6.56 8.33 -3.91
C ASN A 65 -7.07 7.85 -5.27
N LEU A 66 -8.31 8.19 -5.59
CA LEU A 66 -8.96 7.87 -6.86
C LEU A 66 -8.22 8.44 -8.07
N ASN A 67 -7.82 9.73 -8.02
CA ASN A 67 -7.10 10.37 -9.12
C ASN A 67 -5.72 9.74 -9.34
N VAL A 68 -5.01 9.40 -8.26
CA VAL A 68 -3.72 8.71 -8.33
C VAL A 68 -3.89 7.33 -8.97
N ALA A 69 -4.82 6.50 -8.46
CA ALA A 69 -5.08 5.16 -9.00
C ALA A 69 -5.50 5.22 -10.48
N LYS A 70 -6.39 6.15 -10.84
CA LYS A 70 -6.85 6.37 -12.21
C LYS A 70 -5.71 6.74 -13.16
N LYS A 71 -4.79 7.63 -12.74
CA LYS A 71 -3.65 8.03 -13.55
C LYS A 71 -2.69 6.85 -13.76
N MET A 72 -2.44 6.07 -12.70
CA MET A 72 -1.62 4.86 -12.78
C MET A 72 -2.19 3.85 -13.79
N LEU A 73 -3.49 3.54 -13.73
CA LEU A 73 -4.14 2.62 -14.66
C LEU A 73 -4.05 3.11 -16.12
N ARG A 74 -4.27 4.40 -16.34
CA ARG A 74 -4.15 4.98 -17.68
C ARG A 74 -2.74 4.89 -18.25
N ARG A 75 -1.71 5.06 -17.41
CA ARG A 75 -0.31 4.88 -17.84
C ARG A 75 0.01 3.43 -18.22
N LEU A 76 -0.72 2.47 -17.64
CA LEU A 76 -0.64 1.05 -18.01
C LEU A 76 -1.49 0.69 -19.24
N GLY A 77 -2.18 1.67 -19.84
CA GLY A 77 -3.01 1.47 -21.03
C GLY A 77 -4.40 0.90 -20.74
N LEU A 78 -4.82 0.87 -19.46
CA LEU A 78 -6.10 0.31 -19.06
C LEU A 78 -7.23 1.34 -19.08
N GLU A 79 -8.42 0.91 -19.51
CA GLU A 79 -9.66 1.64 -19.33
C GLU A 79 -10.18 1.46 -17.90
N CYS A 80 -10.75 2.51 -17.32
CA CYS A 80 -11.30 2.44 -15.98
C CYS A 80 -12.54 3.30 -15.79
N ASP A 81 -13.50 2.73 -15.04
CA ASP A 81 -14.64 3.43 -14.47
C ASP A 81 -14.47 3.62 -12.97
N ILE A 82 -15.33 4.46 -12.39
CA ILE A 82 -15.24 4.91 -11.01
C ILE A 82 -16.56 4.66 -10.29
N ALA A 83 -16.46 4.14 -9.07
CA ALA A 83 -17.53 4.11 -8.09
C ALA A 83 -17.03 4.70 -6.76
N HIS A 84 -17.89 5.43 -6.05
CA HIS A 84 -17.49 6.12 -4.82
C HIS A 84 -17.90 5.38 -3.53
N ASP A 85 -18.48 4.21 -3.64
CA ASP A 85 -18.82 3.28 -2.54
C ASP A 85 -19.25 1.92 -3.08
N GLY A 86 -19.51 1.00 -2.15
CA GLY A 86 -19.95 -0.36 -2.49
C GLY A 86 -21.27 -0.43 -3.24
N LEU A 87 -22.24 0.45 -2.94
CA LEU A 87 -23.54 0.47 -3.62
C LEU A 87 -23.40 0.91 -5.08
N ALA A 88 -22.61 1.94 -5.33
CA ALA A 88 -22.29 2.41 -6.68
C ALA A 88 -21.54 1.34 -7.47
N ALA A 89 -20.60 0.63 -6.81
CA ALA A 89 -19.88 -0.50 -7.42
C ALA A 89 -20.82 -1.62 -7.86
N LEU A 90 -21.77 -2.04 -7.01
CA LEU A 90 -22.76 -3.05 -7.35
C LEU A 90 -23.64 -2.63 -8.53
N SER A 91 -24.03 -1.34 -8.61
CA SER A 91 -24.77 -0.80 -9.76
C SER A 91 -23.92 -0.89 -11.03
N ALA A 92 -22.69 -0.39 -11.01
CA ALA A 92 -21.79 -0.42 -12.15
C ALA A 92 -21.57 -1.84 -12.69
N ILE A 93 -21.31 -2.81 -11.79
CA ILE A 93 -21.14 -4.23 -12.15
C ILE A 93 -22.42 -4.86 -12.73
N ASN A 94 -23.61 -4.33 -12.39
CA ASN A 94 -24.85 -4.79 -13.01
C ASN A 94 -25.03 -4.26 -14.43
N ASP A 95 -24.56 -3.06 -14.71
CA ASP A 95 -24.82 -2.34 -15.95
C ASP A 95 -23.80 -2.66 -17.04
N GLN A 96 -22.57 -3.02 -16.66
CA GLN A 96 -21.52 -3.36 -17.61
C GLN A 96 -20.53 -4.40 -17.07
N HIS A 97 -19.68 -4.91 -17.96
CA HIS A 97 -18.69 -5.94 -17.64
C HIS A 97 -17.35 -5.27 -17.31
N TYR A 98 -16.70 -5.77 -16.25
CA TYR A 98 -15.34 -5.42 -15.86
C TYR A 98 -14.47 -6.67 -15.80
N ASP A 99 -13.19 -6.51 -16.10
CA ASP A 99 -12.21 -7.58 -16.01
C ASP A 99 -11.60 -7.70 -14.61
N LEU A 100 -11.63 -6.58 -13.84
CA LEU A 100 -11.09 -6.52 -12.49
C LEU A 100 -11.71 -5.35 -11.71
N VAL A 101 -11.84 -5.50 -10.39
CA VAL A 101 -12.24 -4.44 -9.46
C VAL A 101 -11.11 -4.14 -8.49
N LEU A 102 -10.69 -2.89 -8.41
CA LEU A 102 -9.87 -2.36 -7.30
C LEU A 102 -10.84 -1.80 -6.26
N MET A 103 -10.90 -2.44 -5.09
CA MET A 103 -11.91 -2.18 -4.07
C MET A 103 -11.28 -1.64 -2.79
N ASP A 104 -11.58 -0.39 -2.43
CA ASP A 104 -11.24 0.10 -1.10
C ASP A 104 -11.99 -0.70 -0.03
N CYS A 105 -11.26 -1.12 1.00
CA CYS A 105 -11.84 -1.85 2.13
C CYS A 105 -12.75 -0.99 2.98
N GLN A 106 -12.47 0.32 3.11
CA GLN A 106 -13.16 1.21 4.04
C GLN A 106 -13.77 2.40 3.30
N MET A 107 -15.08 2.37 3.16
CA MET A 107 -15.87 3.40 2.48
C MET A 107 -17.19 3.64 3.22
N PRO A 108 -17.78 4.85 3.10
CA PRO A 108 -19.10 5.12 3.69
C PRO A 108 -20.21 4.33 2.98
N ARG A 109 -21.36 4.20 3.65
CA ARG A 109 -22.59 3.56 3.18
C ARG A 109 -22.49 2.04 3.05
N MET A 110 -21.59 1.52 2.27
CA MET A 110 -21.30 0.10 2.10
C MET A 110 -19.79 -0.05 1.92
N ASP A 111 -19.15 -0.77 2.83
CA ASP A 111 -17.73 -1.03 2.79
C ASP A 111 -17.34 -2.07 1.70
N GLY A 112 -16.06 -2.18 1.41
CA GLY A 112 -15.55 -3.08 0.37
C GLY A 112 -15.78 -4.56 0.70
N TYR A 113 -15.78 -4.92 1.99
CA TYR A 113 -16.06 -6.29 2.42
C TYR A 113 -17.52 -6.68 2.17
N GLU A 114 -18.46 -5.78 2.50
CA GLU A 114 -19.88 -5.98 2.24
C GLU A 114 -20.17 -6.03 0.75
N ALA A 115 -19.59 -5.10 -0.02
CA ALA A 115 -19.72 -5.06 -1.48
C ALA A 115 -19.22 -6.36 -2.11
N THR A 116 -18.05 -6.86 -1.68
CA THR A 116 -17.50 -8.11 -2.19
C THR A 116 -18.40 -9.31 -1.88
N ARG A 117 -18.89 -9.43 -0.64
CA ARG A 117 -19.86 -10.49 -0.30
C ARG A 117 -21.10 -10.46 -1.19
N ALA A 118 -21.60 -9.26 -1.49
CA ALA A 118 -22.76 -9.09 -2.38
C ALA A 118 -22.43 -9.48 -3.83
N ILE A 119 -21.21 -9.16 -4.33
CA ILE A 119 -20.73 -9.61 -5.63
C ILE A 119 -20.69 -11.14 -5.69
N ARG A 120 -20.08 -11.81 -4.69
CA ARG A 120 -19.99 -13.28 -4.64
C ARG A 120 -21.35 -13.96 -4.57
N LEU A 121 -22.28 -13.42 -3.79
CA LEU A 121 -23.66 -13.92 -3.72
C LEU A 121 -24.36 -13.81 -5.08
N ARG A 122 -24.18 -12.70 -5.79
CA ARG A 122 -24.72 -12.48 -7.14
C ARG A 122 -24.15 -13.47 -8.14
N GLU A 123 -22.85 -13.68 -8.15
CA GLU A 123 -22.16 -14.65 -9.00
C GLU A 123 -22.74 -16.06 -8.80
N ALA A 124 -22.81 -16.50 -7.54
CA ALA A 124 -23.36 -17.81 -7.19
C ALA A 124 -24.84 -17.97 -7.61
N THR A 125 -25.66 -16.92 -7.40
CA THR A 125 -27.09 -16.97 -7.69
C THR A 125 -27.40 -16.97 -9.18
N LYS A 126 -26.61 -16.22 -9.97
CA LYS A 126 -26.81 -16.08 -11.42
C LYS A 126 -25.94 -17.01 -12.26
N GLY A 127 -25.06 -17.81 -11.65
CA GLY A 127 -24.12 -18.69 -12.35
C GLY A 127 -23.10 -17.91 -13.19
N LEU A 128 -22.66 -16.73 -12.73
CA LEU A 128 -21.70 -15.89 -13.42
C LEU A 128 -20.28 -16.35 -13.14
N SER A 129 -19.36 -16.02 -14.04
CA SER A 129 -17.94 -16.17 -13.81
C SER A 129 -17.48 -15.27 -12.65
N ARG A 130 -16.44 -15.71 -11.94
CA ARG A 130 -15.85 -14.96 -10.83
C ARG A 130 -15.15 -13.72 -11.36
N LEU A 131 -15.56 -12.54 -10.89
CA LEU A 131 -14.94 -11.26 -11.17
C LEU A 131 -13.79 -11.05 -10.18
N PRO A 132 -12.54 -10.89 -10.62
CA PRO A 132 -11.43 -10.58 -9.72
C PRO A 132 -11.67 -9.29 -8.94
N VAL A 133 -11.57 -9.36 -7.61
CA VAL A 133 -11.71 -8.23 -6.69
C VAL A 133 -10.43 -8.13 -5.87
N ILE A 134 -9.66 -7.05 -6.09
CA ILE A 134 -8.42 -6.78 -5.40
C ILE A 134 -8.66 -5.70 -4.34
N ALA A 135 -8.42 -6.03 -3.08
CA ALA A 135 -8.55 -5.10 -1.98
C ALA A 135 -7.52 -3.96 -2.06
N MET A 136 -7.92 -2.73 -1.80
CA MET A 136 -7.01 -1.62 -1.48
C MET A 136 -7.11 -1.37 0.03
N THR A 137 -6.09 -1.72 0.80
CA THR A 137 -6.12 -1.65 2.27
C THR A 137 -5.06 -0.69 2.81
N ALA A 138 -5.41 0.05 3.86
CA ALA A 138 -4.46 0.92 4.55
C ALA A 138 -3.47 0.16 5.45
N ASN A 139 -3.68 -1.14 5.67
CA ASN A 139 -2.85 -1.95 6.54
C ASN A 139 -2.61 -3.34 5.91
N ALA A 140 -1.35 -3.66 5.65
CA ALA A 140 -0.93 -4.94 5.07
C ALA A 140 -0.60 -6.01 6.14
N MET A 141 -1.03 -5.81 7.39
CA MET A 141 -0.77 -6.78 8.45
C MET A 141 -1.65 -8.02 8.31
N ASP A 142 -1.18 -9.15 8.85
CA ASP A 142 -1.79 -10.48 8.66
C ASP A 142 -3.31 -10.53 8.92
N GLY A 143 -3.82 -9.77 9.91
CA GLY A 143 -5.27 -9.77 10.23
C GLY A 143 -6.17 -9.10 9.18
N ASP A 144 -5.69 -8.11 8.42
CA ASP A 144 -6.49 -7.46 7.40
C ASP A 144 -6.49 -8.27 6.09
N ARG A 145 -5.38 -8.96 5.80
CA ARG A 145 -5.32 -9.94 4.69
C ARG A 145 -6.36 -11.04 4.87
N GLU A 146 -6.47 -11.62 6.06
CA GLU A 146 -7.47 -12.66 6.35
C GLU A 146 -8.90 -12.14 6.15
N LYS A 147 -9.21 -10.93 6.63
CA LYS A 147 -10.54 -10.31 6.43
C LYS A 147 -10.86 -10.10 4.95
N CYS A 148 -9.89 -9.66 4.14
CA CYS A 148 -10.08 -9.52 2.69
C CYS A 148 -10.45 -10.88 2.06
N LEU A 149 -9.67 -11.91 2.32
CA LEU A 149 -9.90 -13.25 1.78
C LEU A 149 -11.22 -13.88 2.27
N ASP A 150 -11.54 -13.74 3.55
CA ASP A 150 -12.78 -14.23 4.15
C ASP A 150 -14.03 -13.54 3.58
N SER A 151 -13.90 -12.27 3.15
CA SER A 151 -15.00 -11.58 2.45
C SER A 151 -15.18 -12.05 1.00
N GLY A 152 -14.21 -12.81 0.47
CA GLY A 152 -14.19 -13.34 -0.89
C GLY A 152 -13.39 -12.52 -1.88
N MET A 153 -12.55 -11.58 -1.44
CA MET A 153 -11.58 -10.87 -2.29
C MET A 153 -10.50 -11.84 -2.76
N ASP A 154 -9.89 -11.56 -3.89
CA ASP A 154 -8.96 -12.48 -4.55
C ASP A 154 -7.50 -12.15 -4.21
N ASP A 155 -7.20 -10.87 -3.97
CA ASP A 155 -5.87 -10.39 -3.60
C ASP A 155 -5.96 -9.02 -2.90
N TYR A 156 -4.82 -8.41 -2.54
CA TYR A 156 -4.79 -7.13 -1.85
C TYR A 156 -3.58 -6.26 -2.24
N LEU A 157 -3.76 -4.93 -2.15
CA LEU A 157 -2.75 -3.89 -2.32
C LEU A 157 -2.74 -2.99 -1.08
N ALA A 158 -1.56 -2.73 -0.51
CA ALA A 158 -1.41 -1.76 0.57
C ALA A 158 -1.43 -0.33 0.04
N LYS A 159 -2.13 0.56 0.72
CA LYS A 159 -2.07 2.02 0.50
C LYS A 159 -0.90 2.64 1.28
N PRO A 160 -0.14 3.59 0.72
CA PRO A 160 -0.30 4.17 -0.61
C PRO A 160 0.05 3.16 -1.71
N ILE A 161 -0.71 3.19 -2.81
CA ILE A 161 -0.51 2.28 -3.93
C ILE A 161 0.72 2.73 -4.71
N MET A 162 1.73 1.84 -4.77
CA MET A 162 2.95 2.09 -5.53
C MET A 162 2.80 1.58 -6.98
N PRO A 163 3.30 2.32 -7.99
CA PRO A 163 3.15 1.93 -9.40
C PRO A 163 3.69 0.55 -9.73
N ALA A 164 4.86 0.22 -9.19
CA ALA A 164 5.49 -1.08 -9.42
C ALA A 164 4.64 -2.24 -8.87
N THR A 165 4.09 -2.06 -7.66
CA THR A 165 3.25 -3.07 -7.00
C THR A 165 1.92 -3.23 -7.73
N LEU A 166 1.27 -2.12 -8.13
CA LEU A 166 0.04 -2.13 -8.92
C LEU A 166 0.27 -2.85 -10.25
N ARG A 167 1.32 -2.50 -11.00
CA ARG A 167 1.66 -3.14 -12.26
C ARG A 167 1.87 -4.64 -12.11
N LEU A 168 2.63 -5.05 -11.09
CA LEU A 168 2.87 -6.47 -10.82
C LEU A 168 1.56 -7.21 -10.51
N MET A 169 0.71 -6.65 -9.66
CA MET A 169 -0.59 -7.20 -9.31
C MET A 169 -1.49 -7.35 -10.54
N LEU A 170 -1.67 -6.28 -11.31
CA LEU A 170 -2.52 -6.30 -12.50
C LEU A 170 -2.03 -7.29 -13.55
N SER A 171 -0.71 -7.47 -13.69
CA SER A 171 -0.14 -8.43 -14.63
C SER A 171 -0.44 -9.91 -14.30
N GLN A 172 -0.88 -10.20 -13.07
CA GLN A 172 -1.29 -11.54 -12.64
C GLN A 172 -2.77 -11.82 -12.94
N TRP A 173 -3.59 -10.78 -12.96
CA TRP A 173 -5.03 -10.90 -13.06
C TRP A 173 -5.59 -10.51 -14.42
N LEU A 174 -4.91 -9.65 -15.18
CA LEU A 174 -5.35 -9.18 -16.47
C LEU A 174 -4.58 -9.87 -17.62
N PRO A 175 -5.21 -10.08 -18.79
CA PRO A 175 -4.55 -10.62 -19.95
C PRO A 175 -3.46 -9.67 -20.45
N ARG A 176 -2.35 -10.27 -20.91
CA ARG A 176 -1.25 -9.55 -21.56
C ARG A 176 -1.49 -9.53 -23.06
N CYS A 177 -1.15 -8.43 -23.70
CA CYS A 177 -1.10 -8.36 -25.15
C CYS A 177 0.24 -8.95 -25.61
N ASP A 178 0.33 -10.29 -25.68
CA ASP A 178 1.48 -10.96 -26.30
C ASP A 178 1.32 -10.90 -27.80
N LEU A 179 2.17 -10.14 -28.46
CA LEU A 179 2.24 -10.09 -29.93
C LEU A 179 2.79 -11.39 -30.56
N GLU A 180 3.26 -12.36 -29.75
CA GLU A 180 3.69 -13.67 -30.25
C GLU A 180 3.55 -14.77 -29.19
N SER A 181 2.91 -15.89 -29.61
CA SER A 181 2.96 -17.25 -29.05
C SER A 181 1.80 -17.74 -28.19
N GLN A 182 0.84 -18.34 -28.86
CA GLN A 182 -0.05 -19.37 -28.29
C GLN A 182 0.73 -20.68 -28.18
N SER A 183 0.99 -21.17 -26.96
CA SER A 183 0.96 -22.61 -26.62
C SER A 183 1.55 -22.88 -25.21
N ASN A 184 0.79 -23.62 -24.39
CA ASN A 184 1.16 -24.32 -23.15
C ASN A 184 1.14 -23.54 -21.82
N GLU A 185 -0.03 -23.04 -21.36
CA GLU A 185 -0.07 -22.18 -20.17
C GLU A 185 -0.82 -22.65 -18.91
N ASP A 186 -1.59 -23.74 -18.91
CA ASP A 186 -2.53 -23.96 -17.79
C ASP A 186 -1.95 -24.55 -16.50
N ALA A 187 -0.76 -25.13 -16.50
CA ALA A 187 -0.17 -25.77 -15.32
C ALA A 187 0.92 -24.91 -14.63
N MET A 188 1.67 -24.11 -15.40
CA MET A 188 2.73 -23.24 -14.86
C MET A 188 2.16 -21.97 -14.18
N THR A 189 1.06 -21.47 -14.69
CA THR A 189 0.41 -20.22 -14.21
C THR A 189 -0.03 -20.25 -12.75
N ARG A 190 -0.40 -21.42 -12.20
CA ARG A 190 -0.80 -21.55 -10.80
C ARG A 190 0.36 -21.48 -9.81
N LEU A 191 1.51 -22.06 -10.14
CA LEU A 191 2.71 -22.04 -9.29
C LEU A 191 3.38 -20.65 -9.31
N GLU A 192 3.33 -19.97 -10.46
CA GLU A 192 3.86 -18.62 -10.64
C GLU A 192 3.01 -17.56 -9.88
N ARG A 193 1.69 -17.73 -9.81
CA ARG A 193 0.79 -16.84 -9.05
C ARG A 193 1.09 -16.84 -7.56
N GLN A 194 1.35 -18.02 -6.97
CA GLN A 194 1.71 -18.11 -5.54
C GLN A 194 3.07 -17.47 -5.24
N ALA A 195 4.07 -17.70 -6.10
CA ALA A 195 5.41 -17.12 -5.94
C ALA A 195 5.43 -15.59 -6.14
N SER A 196 4.50 -15.03 -6.93
CA SER A 196 4.43 -13.58 -7.17
C SER A 196 3.64 -12.85 -6.09
N SER A 197 2.64 -13.47 -5.45
CA SER A 197 1.97 -12.91 -4.26
C SER A 197 2.96 -12.70 -3.11
N ASP A 198 3.87 -13.66 -2.89
CA ASP A 198 4.93 -13.54 -1.89
C ASP A 198 5.95 -12.45 -2.24
N ARG A 199 6.21 -12.18 -3.53
CA ARG A 199 7.07 -11.09 -3.99
C ARG A 199 6.43 -9.72 -3.80
N VAL A 200 5.12 -9.58 -4.05
CA VAL A 200 4.37 -8.34 -3.77
C VAL A 200 4.42 -8.01 -2.28
N ALA A 201 4.17 -9.00 -1.42
CA ALA A 201 4.26 -8.83 0.03
C ALA A 201 5.68 -8.45 0.49
N ALA A 202 6.72 -9.02 -0.12
CA ALA A 202 8.11 -8.68 0.18
C ALA A 202 8.48 -7.26 -0.24
N VAL A 203 8.03 -6.78 -1.40
CA VAL A 203 8.24 -5.39 -1.85
C VAL A 203 7.51 -4.41 -0.94
N GLN A 204 6.29 -4.71 -0.53
CA GLN A 204 5.52 -3.88 0.39
C GLN A 204 6.16 -3.77 1.79
N SER A 205 6.80 -4.84 2.29
CA SER A 205 7.46 -4.83 3.60
C SER A 205 8.75 -3.98 3.63
N ILE A 206 9.42 -3.80 2.49
CA ILE A 206 10.65 -3.00 2.38
C ILE A 206 10.32 -1.50 2.41
N THR A 207 9.17 -1.08 1.88
CA THR A 207 8.75 0.34 1.84
C THR A 207 8.22 0.85 3.18
N SER A 208 7.79 -0.03 4.08
CA SER A 208 7.19 0.35 5.39
C SER A 208 8.21 0.78 6.47
N SER A 209 9.52 0.69 6.22
CA SER A 209 10.53 0.79 7.29
C SER A 209 11.27 2.14 7.39
N ARG A 210 10.88 3.16 6.61
CA ARG A 210 11.53 4.47 6.69
C ARG A 210 10.78 5.39 7.62
N GLN A 211 11.17 5.43 8.90
CA GLN A 211 10.82 6.54 9.80
C GLN A 211 11.58 7.78 9.33
N ASN A 212 10.89 8.66 8.63
CA ASN A 212 11.39 9.97 8.23
C ASN A 212 10.77 11.02 9.17
N ASP A 213 11.60 11.74 9.93
CA ASP A 213 11.19 12.90 10.74
C ASP A 213 10.80 14.13 9.87
N SER A 214 10.81 14.00 8.56
CA SER A 214 10.47 15.08 7.64
C SER A 214 8.94 15.29 7.56
N VAL A 215 8.53 16.55 7.40
CA VAL A 215 7.12 16.93 7.22
C VAL A 215 6.55 16.32 5.94
N ILE A 216 7.38 16.29 4.87
CA ILE A 216 7.06 15.73 3.56
C ILE A 216 8.14 14.71 3.17
N ASP A 217 7.72 13.56 2.71
CA ASP A 217 8.62 12.58 2.11
C ASP A 217 8.90 12.94 0.65
N GLN A 218 10.15 13.34 0.41
CA GLN A 218 10.59 13.79 -0.90
C GLN A 218 10.51 12.68 -1.96
N SER A 219 10.76 11.43 -1.58
CA SER A 219 10.69 10.31 -2.52
C SER A 219 9.27 10.03 -3.00
N VAL A 220 8.28 10.18 -2.11
CA VAL A 220 6.86 10.05 -2.46
C VAL A 220 6.43 11.20 -3.40
N ILE A 221 6.92 12.41 -3.15
CA ILE A 221 6.62 13.57 -4.01
C ILE A 221 7.22 13.39 -5.41
N GLU A 222 8.47 12.91 -5.51
CA GLU A 222 9.13 12.65 -6.80
C GLU A 222 8.37 11.60 -7.60
N GLU A 223 8.01 10.48 -6.97
CA GLU A 223 7.23 9.43 -7.61
C GLU A 223 5.82 9.92 -8.01
N LEU A 224 5.16 10.69 -7.12
CA LEU A 224 3.86 11.28 -7.41
C LEU A 224 3.92 12.27 -8.58
N TYR A 225 4.97 13.08 -8.66
CA TYR A 225 5.19 14.00 -9.77
C TYR A 225 5.38 13.25 -11.09
N GLU A 226 6.19 12.18 -11.08
CA GLU A 226 6.37 11.32 -12.26
C GLU A 226 5.04 10.71 -12.72
N ILE A 227 4.18 10.28 -11.80
CA ILE A 227 2.87 9.69 -12.13
C ILE A 227 1.91 10.75 -12.67
N MET A 228 1.79 11.87 -11.98
CA MET A 228 0.74 12.87 -12.22
C MET A 228 1.09 13.85 -13.34
N GLU A 229 2.38 14.12 -13.58
CA GLU A 229 2.87 15.04 -14.61
C GLU A 229 2.21 16.43 -14.47
N GLU A 230 1.51 16.88 -15.52
CA GLU A 230 0.78 18.14 -15.53
C GLU A 230 -0.38 18.23 -14.51
N ASP A 231 -0.89 17.08 -14.05
CA ASP A 231 -1.99 17.00 -13.07
C ASP A 231 -1.49 17.11 -11.62
N PHE A 232 -0.17 17.09 -11.37
CA PHE A 232 0.42 17.08 -10.02
C PHE A 232 -0.05 18.27 -9.17
N VAL A 233 0.06 19.49 -9.68
CA VAL A 233 -0.35 20.69 -8.95
C VAL A 233 -1.85 20.68 -8.64
N SER A 234 -2.66 20.24 -9.58
CA SER A 234 -4.12 20.10 -9.39
C SER A 234 -4.46 19.10 -8.30
N LEU A 235 -3.74 17.97 -8.23
CA LEU A 235 -3.92 16.95 -7.18
C LEU A 235 -3.57 17.50 -5.79
N ILE A 236 -2.44 18.20 -5.67
CA ILE A 236 -2.03 18.82 -4.39
C ILE A 236 -3.08 19.84 -3.92
N TYR A 237 -3.59 20.69 -4.81
CA TYR A 237 -4.65 21.62 -4.43
C TYR A 237 -5.96 20.91 -4.07
N SER A 238 -6.33 19.83 -4.75
CA SER A 238 -7.51 19.02 -4.39
C SER A 238 -7.38 18.44 -2.97
N PHE A 239 -6.19 17.98 -2.60
CA PHE A 239 -5.91 17.55 -1.22
C PHE A 239 -6.05 18.70 -0.22
N LEU A 240 -5.44 19.86 -0.51
CA LEU A 240 -5.47 21.04 0.37
C LEU A 240 -6.88 21.61 0.56
N GLU A 241 -7.79 21.38 -0.37
CA GLU A 241 -9.20 21.76 -0.29
C GLU A 241 -10.05 20.73 0.47
N ALA A 242 -9.77 19.44 0.29
CA ALA A 242 -10.54 18.35 0.90
C ALA A 242 -10.16 18.11 2.38
N ALA A 243 -8.87 18.11 2.72
CA ALA A 243 -8.38 17.78 4.05
C ALA A 243 -9.00 18.60 5.19
N PRO A 244 -9.23 19.94 5.07
CA PRO A 244 -9.93 20.72 6.10
C PRO A 244 -11.36 20.27 6.36
N GLY A 245 -12.02 19.67 5.38
CA GLY A 245 -13.35 19.07 5.55
C GLY A 245 -13.29 17.89 6.51
N LEU A 246 -12.38 16.95 6.22
CA LEU A 246 -12.17 15.76 7.06
C LEU A 246 -11.77 16.13 8.50
N MET A 247 -10.94 17.16 8.66
CA MET A 247 -10.56 17.67 9.99
C MET A 247 -11.75 18.26 10.75
N ARG A 248 -12.64 19.00 10.09
CA ARG A 248 -13.88 19.49 10.71
C ARG A 248 -14.82 18.38 11.13
N ASP A 249 -14.91 17.31 10.35
CA ASP A 249 -15.74 16.15 10.69
C ASP A 249 -15.18 15.42 11.93
N ILE A 250 -13.85 15.29 12.04
CA ILE A 250 -13.20 14.77 13.25
C ILE A 250 -13.50 15.68 14.44
N GLU A 251 -13.31 17.00 14.31
CA GLU A 251 -13.54 17.97 15.37
C GLU A 251 -15.00 17.97 15.86
N ALA A 252 -15.95 17.93 14.95
CA ALA A 252 -17.38 17.82 15.28
C ALA A 252 -17.68 16.53 16.06
N SER A 253 -17.09 15.41 15.64
CA SER A 253 -17.27 14.12 16.32
C SER A 253 -16.62 14.09 17.72
N ILE A 254 -15.51 14.82 17.93
CA ILE A 254 -14.91 15.02 19.27
C ILE A 254 -15.90 15.77 20.18
N LEU A 255 -16.51 16.86 19.67
CA LEU A 255 -17.48 17.65 20.43
C LEU A 255 -18.73 16.86 20.78
N ASP A 256 -19.18 15.97 19.89
CA ASP A 256 -20.34 15.11 20.10
C ASP A 256 -20.01 13.86 20.96
N GLY A 257 -18.73 13.60 21.23
CA GLY A 257 -18.25 12.43 21.97
C GLY A 257 -18.48 11.09 21.26
N ASP A 258 -18.60 11.10 19.93
CA ASP A 258 -18.84 9.91 19.12
C ASP A 258 -17.58 9.44 18.40
N ALA A 259 -16.85 8.54 19.03
CA ALA A 259 -15.62 7.96 18.48
C ALA A 259 -15.85 7.24 17.14
N ASN A 260 -17.02 6.61 16.94
CA ASN A 260 -17.27 5.85 15.69
C ASN A 260 -17.34 6.77 14.47
N GLN A 261 -17.85 7.99 14.62
CA GLN A 261 -17.94 8.94 13.52
C GLN A 261 -16.55 9.51 13.12
N MET A 262 -15.53 9.39 13.97
CA MET A 262 -14.17 9.84 13.68
C MET A 262 -13.39 8.86 12.78
N ILE A 263 -13.75 7.58 12.79
CA ILE A 263 -12.99 6.50 12.12
C ILE A 263 -12.84 6.79 10.63
N MET A 264 -13.93 7.07 9.93
CA MET A 264 -13.90 7.28 8.47
C MET A 264 -13.15 8.55 8.05
N PRO A 265 -13.41 9.74 8.65
CA PRO A 265 -12.65 10.94 8.29
C PRO A 265 -11.15 10.80 8.59
N ALA A 266 -10.78 10.17 9.71
CA ALA A 266 -9.39 9.92 10.05
C ALA A 266 -8.72 8.95 9.06
N HIS A 267 -9.44 7.89 8.66
CA HIS A 267 -8.99 6.94 7.65
C HIS A 267 -8.74 7.63 6.29
N SER A 268 -9.70 8.42 5.81
CA SER A 268 -9.59 9.14 4.53
C SER A 268 -8.47 10.17 4.57
N LEU A 269 -8.29 10.88 5.70
CA LEU A 269 -7.19 11.84 5.87
C LEU A 269 -5.84 11.12 5.88
N LYS A 270 -5.71 9.99 6.58
CA LYS A 270 -4.49 9.17 6.61
C LYS A 270 -4.06 8.76 5.20
N SER A 271 -4.97 8.17 4.44
CA SER A 271 -4.64 7.62 3.11
C SER A 271 -4.33 8.74 2.10
N SER A 272 -5.09 9.83 2.08
CA SER A 272 -4.82 10.96 1.20
C SER A 272 -3.53 11.71 1.56
N SER A 273 -3.22 11.86 2.85
CA SER A 273 -1.97 12.46 3.32
C SER A 273 -0.75 11.61 2.94
N ALA A 274 -0.86 10.29 3.04
CA ALA A 274 0.21 9.38 2.63
C ALA A 274 0.48 9.49 1.12
N ASN A 275 -0.56 9.58 0.28
CA ASN A 275 -0.43 9.71 -1.17
C ASN A 275 0.24 11.03 -1.62
N VAL A 276 0.13 12.11 -0.84
CA VAL A 276 0.82 13.37 -1.10
C VAL A 276 2.12 13.53 -0.30
N GLY A 277 2.64 12.45 0.28
CA GLY A 277 3.88 12.42 1.03
C GLY A 277 3.86 13.18 2.35
N ALA A 278 2.70 13.60 2.88
CA ALA A 278 2.56 14.30 4.15
C ALA A 278 2.61 13.31 5.34
N VAL A 279 3.80 12.79 5.62
CA VAL A 279 4.02 11.62 6.49
C VAL A 279 3.59 11.86 7.94
N GLN A 280 3.95 13.01 8.51
CA GLN A 280 3.58 13.33 9.89
C GLN A 280 2.07 13.49 10.05
N LEU A 281 1.42 14.11 9.08
CA LEU A 281 -0.04 14.25 9.06
C LEU A 281 -0.73 12.88 8.90
N ALA A 282 -0.23 12.02 8.03
CA ALA A 282 -0.73 10.67 7.85
C ALA A 282 -0.61 9.83 9.13
N GLU A 283 0.51 9.93 9.84
CA GLU A 283 0.70 9.20 11.10
C GLU A 283 -0.22 9.75 12.22
N SER A 284 -0.40 11.08 12.33
CA SER A 284 -1.35 11.65 13.29
C SER A 284 -2.80 11.22 13.02
N ALA A 285 -3.21 11.21 11.75
CA ALA A 285 -4.53 10.72 11.36
C ALA A 285 -4.71 9.22 11.67
N LYS A 286 -3.66 8.42 11.49
CA LYS A 286 -3.65 7.00 11.86
C LYS A 286 -3.80 6.80 13.37
N GLN A 287 -3.12 7.60 14.19
CA GLN A 287 -3.24 7.53 15.65
C GLN A 287 -4.66 7.86 16.11
N ILE A 288 -5.30 8.87 15.51
CA ILE A 288 -6.71 9.19 15.77
C ILE A 288 -7.62 8.03 15.34
N GLU A 289 -7.40 7.42 14.18
CA GLU A 289 -8.17 6.26 13.73
C GLU A 289 -8.09 5.09 14.72
N ILE A 290 -6.90 4.81 15.26
CA ILE A 290 -6.68 3.75 16.25
C ILE A 290 -7.40 4.09 17.55
N ALA A 291 -7.17 5.28 18.11
CA ALA A 291 -7.79 5.72 19.36
C ALA A 291 -9.32 5.76 19.25
N ALA A 292 -9.87 6.12 18.09
CA ALA A 292 -11.30 6.10 17.82
C ALA A 292 -11.87 4.67 17.85
N ARG A 293 -11.15 3.69 17.33
CA ARG A 293 -11.55 2.27 17.42
C ARG A 293 -11.49 1.73 18.85
N GLU A 294 -10.59 2.27 19.68
CA GLU A 294 -10.44 1.92 21.09
C GLU A 294 -11.37 2.74 22.00
N HIS A 295 -12.10 3.71 21.45
CA HIS A 295 -13.00 4.65 22.17
C HIS A 295 -12.27 5.49 23.21
N ASP A 296 -10.99 5.81 23.00
CA ASP A 296 -10.17 6.65 23.87
C ASP A 296 -10.31 8.14 23.50
N LEU A 297 -11.39 8.77 23.96
CA LEU A 297 -11.71 10.17 23.65
C LEU A 297 -10.71 11.17 24.24
N ASP A 298 -10.11 10.86 25.38
CA ASP A 298 -9.12 11.74 26.03
C ASP A 298 -7.84 11.80 25.18
N CYS A 299 -7.36 10.67 24.70
CA CYS A 299 -6.21 10.59 23.80
C CYS A 299 -6.49 11.29 22.45
N ILE A 300 -7.70 11.14 21.89
CA ILE A 300 -8.07 11.76 20.62
C ILE A 300 -7.99 13.29 20.68
N ALA A 301 -8.42 13.92 21.78
CA ALA A 301 -8.36 15.37 21.93
C ALA A 301 -6.93 15.91 21.86
N GLU A 302 -5.97 15.23 22.49
CA GLU A 302 -4.55 15.58 22.42
C GLU A 302 -3.97 15.35 21.02
N LEU A 303 -4.29 14.20 20.39
CA LEU A 303 -3.85 13.87 19.04
C LEU A 303 -4.40 14.84 17.99
N PHE A 304 -5.59 15.38 18.19
CA PHE A 304 -6.19 16.32 17.25
C PHE A 304 -5.45 17.68 17.24
N GLU A 305 -4.93 18.15 18.37
CA GLU A 305 -4.07 19.34 18.39
C GLU A 305 -2.78 19.10 17.57
N MET A 306 -2.14 17.95 17.73
CA MET A 306 -0.98 17.58 16.91
C MET A 306 -1.33 17.46 15.42
N LEU A 307 -2.51 16.92 15.10
CA LEU A 307 -2.99 16.81 13.72
C LEU A 307 -3.09 18.19 13.06
N LYS A 308 -3.61 19.20 13.76
CA LYS A 308 -3.70 20.59 13.26
C LYS A 308 -2.31 21.18 12.97
N GLU A 309 -1.35 20.97 13.87
CA GLU A 309 0.03 21.44 13.67
C GLU A 309 0.68 20.78 12.46
N HIS A 310 0.53 19.45 12.31
CA HIS A 310 1.07 18.70 11.19
C HIS A 310 0.39 19.08 9.86
N PHE A 311 -0.92 19.37 9.88
CA PHE A 311 -1.62 19.87 8.69
C PHE A 311 -1.11 21.24 8.25
N ASP A 312 -0.91 22.16 9.18
CA ASP A 312 -0.37 23.49 8.89
C ASP A 312 1.05 23.41 8.29
N ALA A 313 1.89 22.57 8.87
CA ALA A 313 3.25 22.34 8.37
C ALA A 313 3.24 21.72 6.95
N ALA A 314 2.45 20.66 6.76
CA ALA A 314 2.30 19.99 5.47
C ALA A 314 1.72 20.93 4.39
N SER A 315 0.69 21.71 4.74
CA SER A 315 0.05 22.65 3.81
C SER A 315 1.03 23.72 3.33
N LYS A 316 1.88 24.26 4.23
CA LYS A 316 2.92 25.23 3.85
C LYS A 316 3.96 24.61 2.93
N ALA A 317 4.40 23.38 3.23
CA ALA A 317 5.40 22.69 2.44
C ALA A 317 4.88 22.34 1.04
N LEU A 318 3.66 21.79 0.94
CA LEU A 318 3.01 21.44 -0.32
C LEU A 318 2.74 22.67 -1.21
N ARG A 319 2.24 23.78 -0.63
CA ARG A 319 2.06 25.04 -1.37
C ARG A 319 3.36 25.56 -1.93
N LYS A 320 4.43 25.52 -1.14
CA LYS A 320 5.77 25.94 -1.56
C LYS A 320 6.28 25.09 -2.73
N LEU A 321 6.06 23.78 -2.72
CA LEU A 321 6.40 22.89 -3.83
C LEU A 321 5.68 23.28 -5.13
N CYS A 322 4.37 23.57 -5.03
CA CYS A 322 3.59 24.04 -6.20
C CYS A 322 4.06 25.39 -6.75
N GLU A 323 4.46 26.33 -5.87
CA GLU A 323 4.92 27.68 -6.26
C GLU A 323 6.33 27.67 -6.87
N GLN A 324 7.20 26.79 -6.43
CA GLN A 324 8.59 26.71 -6.93
C GLN A 324 8.71 26.05 -8.30
N GLY A 325 7.63 25.46 -8.80
CA GLY A 325 7.63 24.66 -10.02
C GLY A 325 8.51 23.44 -9.85
N TYR A 326 7.93 22.28 -9.77
CA TYR A 326 8.69 21.01 -9.82
C TYR A 326 9.23 20.92 -11.27
N THR A 327 10.50 21.31 -11.47
CA THR A 327 11.21 21.24 -12.77
C THR A 327 12.27 20.16 -12.70
#